data_d1014e55d02bd93898520684a865cdea
#
_entry.id   d1014e55d02bd93898520684a865cdea
#
_cell.length_a   1.000
_cell.length_b   1.000
_cell.length_c   1.000
_cell.angle_alpha   90.00
_cell.angle_beta   90.00
_cell.angle_gamma   90.00
#
_symmetry.space_group_name_H-M   'P 1'
#
loop_
_entity.id
_entity.type
_entity.pdbx_description
1 polymer ?
#
loop_
_entity_poly.entity_id
_entity_poly.type
_entity_poly.pdbx_seq_one_letter_code
_entity_poly.pdbx_strand_id
1 'polypeptide(L)'
;MTEILKSAVERGASDIFVVAGLPLTYKVRGEQQRETADGAFTPEKTEAFAAEIYRLAAREPHCLNGGATDDDFSFSLSGTGRFRVNLFRQRGSIAAVVRVIRFGLPTAEEAHIPPEVMRAAQMKKGIVLVTGSCLLYTSPSPRD
;
A
#
# COMPACT_ATOMS: atom_id res chain seq x y z
N MET A 1 -12.62 10.96 2.10
CA MET A 1 -11.76 9.78 2.33
C MET A 1 -11.89 8.72 1.26
N THR A 2 -13.03 8.10 1.09
CA THR A 2 -13.29 7.07 0.07
C THR A 2 -12.90 7.54 -1.35
N GLU A 3 -13.08 8.83 -1.65
CA GLU A 3 -12.66 9.44 -2.92
C GLU A 3 -11.15 9.44 -3.12
N ILE A 4 -10.36 9.67 -2.06
CA ILE A 4 -8.90 9.59 -2.12
C ILE A 4 -8.45 8.18 -2.50
N LEU A 5 -9.06 7.16 -1.88
CA LEU A 5 -8.76 5.75 -2.18
C LEU A 5 -9.17 5.37 -3.61
N LYS A 6 -10.33 5.82 -4.07
CA LYS A 6 -10.79 5.62 -5.45
C LYS A 6 -9.87 6.31 -6.45
N SER A 7 -9.57 7.59 -6.22
CA SER A 7 -8.64 8.35 -7.06
C SER A 7 -7.26 7.69 -7.16
N ALA A 8 -6.75 7.11 -6.06
CA ALA A 8 -5.50 6.37 -6.08
C ALA A 8 -5.57 5.14 -7.01
N VAL A 9 -6.66 4.38 -6.94
CA VAL A 9 -6.87 3.21 -7.81
C VAL A 9 -7.00 3.63 -9.27
N GLU A 10 -7.78 4.66 -9.57
CA GLU A 10 -7.98 5.19 -10.92
C GLU A 10 -6.70 5.72 -11.54
N ARG A 11 -5.87 6.42 -10.75
CA ARG A 11 -4.55 6.91 -11.17
C ARG A 11 -3.51 5.80 -11.30
N GLY A 12 -3.82 4.57 -10.87
CA GLY A 12 -2.87 3.46 -10.84
C GLY A 12 -1.75 3.68 -9.82
N ALA A 13 -2.02 4.41 -8.73
CA ALA A 13 -1.06 4.63 -7.67
C ALA A 13 -0.72 3.31 -6.94
N SER A 14 0.54 3.16 -6.55
CA SER A 14 0.99 2.07 -5.69
C SER A 14 0.85 2.40 -4.21
N ASP A 15 1.11 3.65 -3.84
CA ASP A 15 1.09 4.11 -2.46
C ASP A 15 0.50 5.52 -2.37
N ILE A 16 -0.12 5.82 -1.22
CA ILE A 16 -0.65 7.13 -0.83
C ILE A 16 0.07 7.54 0.44
N PHE A 17 0.57 8.76 0.49
CA PHE A 17 1.24 9.31 1.66
C PHE A 17 0.41 10.47 2.21
N VAL A 18 0.07 10.38 3.49
CA VAL A 18 -0.64 11.41 4.24
C VAL A 18 0.21 11.77 5.45
N VAL A 19 0.83 12.95 5.37
CA VAL A 19 1.78 13.43 6.39
C VAL A 19 1.45 14.88 6.72
N ALA A 20 1.42 15.24 7.99
CA ALA A 20 1.19 16.64 8.42
C ALA A 20 2.29 17.55 7.87
N GLY A 21 1.89 18.71 7.36
CA GLY A 21 2.78 19.69 6.73
C GLY A 21 3.06 19.43 5.25
N LEU A 22 2.58 18.31 4.69
CA LEU A 22 2.74 17.99 3.27
C LEU A 22 1.38 17.87 2.57
N PRO A 23 1.29 18.17 1.27
CA PRO A 23 0.11 17.88 0.48
C PRO A 23 -0.07 16.37 0.32
N LEU A 24 -1.31 15.94 0.04
CA LEU A 24 -1.60 14.55 -0.32
C LEU A 24 -0.69 14.12 -1.48
N THR A 25 -0.01 13.01 -1.30
CA THR A 25 0.97 12.54 -2.27
C THR A 25 0.65 11.12 -2.71
N TYR A 26 0.56 10.90 -4.00
CA TYR A 26 0.42 9.58 -4.62
C TYR A 26 1.75 9.13 -5.21
N LYS A 27 2.06 7.85 -5.12
CA LYS A 27 3.16 7.25 -5.87
C LYS A 27 2.59 6.52 -7.09
N VAL A 28 2.87 7.06 -8.29
CA VAL A 28 2.38 6.51 -9.55
C VAL A 28 3.59 6.15 -10.41
N ARG A 29 3.72 4.88 -10.81
CA ARG A 29 4.85 4.37 -11.62
C ARG A 29 6.24 4.69 -11.03
N GLY A 30 6.33 4.70 -9.69
CA GLY A 30 7.58 5.02 -8.98
C GLY A 30 7.79 6.50 -8.68
N GLU A 31 7.05 7.41 -9.31
CA GLU A 31 7.16 8.86 -9.13
C GLU A 31 6.14 9.39 -8.11
N GLN A 32 6.52 10.40 -7.34
CA GLN A 32 5.64 11.07 -6.39
C GLN A 32 4.89 12.21 -7.07
N GLN A 33 3.57 12.11 -7.08
CA GLN A 33 2.65 13.13 -7.56
C GLN A 33 1.94 13.79 -6.36
N ARG A 34 2.15 15.08 -6.18
CA ARG A 34 1.55 15.87 -5.09
C ARG A 34 0.25 16.50 -5.53
N GLU A 35 -0.81 16.31 -4.74
CA GLU A 35 -2.09 16.98 -4.93
C GLU A 35 -2.07 18.30 -4.16
N THR A 36 -1.87 19.40 -4.85
CA THR A 36 -1.71 20.72 -4.22
C THR A 36 -3.02 21.51 -4.07
N ALA A 37 -4.10 21.03 -4.69
CA ALA A 37 -5.39 21.73 -4.71
C ALA A 37 -5.96 21.98 -3.30
N ASP A 38 -5.84 20.99 -2.40
CA ASP A 38 -6.36 21.06 -1.02
C ASP A 38 -5.34 21.54 0.00
N GLY A 39 -4.15 21.97 -0.47
CA GLY A 39 -3.05 22.42 0.37
C GLY A 39 -2.40 21.31 1.19
N ALA A 40 -1.63 21.70 2.21
CA ALA A 40 -0.97 20.76 3.11
C ALA A 40 -1.92 20.18 4.15
N PHE A 41 -1.73 18.94 4.53
CA PHE A 41 -2.46 18.32 5.63
C PHE A 41 -2.05 18.95 6.96
N THR A 42 -3.02 19.34 7.77
CA THR A 42 -2.79 19.72 9.16
C THR A 42 -2.78 18.47 10.05
N PRO A 43 -2.22 18.53 11.27
CA PRO A 43 -2.29 17.41 12.22
C PRO A 43 -3.71 16.89 12.44
N GLU A 44 -4.71 17.79 12.55
CA GLU A 44 -6.11 17.44 12.73
C GLU A 44 -6.68 16.69 11.51
N LYS A 45 -6.30 17.12 10.31
CA LYS A 45 -6.69 16.43 9.07
C LYS A 45 -6.07 15.03 8.98
N THR A 46 -4.83 14.85 9.43
CA THR A 46 -4.20 13.52 9.43
C THR A 46 -4.82 12.60 10.48
N GLU A 47 -5.21 13.12 11.65
CA GLU A 47 -5.96 12.34 12.66
C GLU A 47 -7.35 11.96 12.16
N ALA A 48 -8.07 12.89 11.53
CA ALA A 48 -9.38 12.61 10.92
C ALA A 48 -9.26 11.55 9.81
N PHE A 49 -8.18 11.61 9.01
CA PHE A 49 -7.87 10.59 8.01
C PHE A 49 -7.66 9.22 8.66
N ALA A 50 -6.85 9.15 9.69
CA ALA A 50 -6.59 7.91 10.41
C ALA A 50 -7.86 7.33 11.05
N ALA A 51 -8.68 8.16 11.69
CA ALA A 51 -9.95 7.74 12.29
C ALA A 51 -10.90 7.11 11.26
N GLU A 52 -10.99 7.72 10.08
CA GLU A 52 -11.84 7.20 9.02
C GLU A 52 -11.31 5.88 8.42
N ILE A 53 -9.98 5.72 8.32
CA ILE A 53 -9.35 4.46 7.91
C ILE A 53 -9.69 3.34 8.92
N TYR A 54 -9.57 3.61 10.22
CA TYR A 54 -9.95 2.64 11.26
C TYR A 54 -11.43 2.25 11.16
N ARG A 55 -12.31 3.24 10.92
CA ARG A 55 -13.73 3.00 10.72
C ARG A 55 -14.01 2.09 9.50
N LEU A 56 -13.35 2.36 8.37
CA LEU A 56 -13.48 1.54 7.15
C LEU A 56 -12.94 0.12 7.35
N ALA A 57 -11.92 -0.03 8.17
CA ALA A 57 -11.32 -1.33 8.51
C ALA A 57 -12.10 -2.09 9.60
N ALA A 58 -13.14 -1.49 10.20
CA ALA A 58 -13.86 -2.00 11.37
C ALA A 58 -12.90 -2.41 12.51
N ARG A 59 -11.90 -1.56 12.79
CA ARG A 59 -10.82 -1.81 13.73
C ARG A 59 -10.74 -0.73 14.81
N GLU A 60 -10.29 -1.10 16.01
CA GLU A 60 -10.06 -0.15 17.10
C GLU A 60 -8.89 0.79 16.76
N PRO A 61 -9.01 2.10 17.11
CA PRO A 61 -8.04 3.13 16.73
C PRO A 61 -6.84 3.17 17.69
N HIS A 62 -6.00 2.14 17.69
CA HIS A 62 -4.87 1.98 18.62
C HIS A 62 -3.88 3.16 18.58
N CYS A 63 -3.55 3.67 17.40
CA CYS A 63 -2.66 4.82 17.27
C CYS A 63 -3.29 6.14 17.73
N LEU A 64 -4.61 6.30 17.64
CA LEU A 64 -5.31 7.50 18.06
C LEU A 64 -5.45 7.57 19.58
N ASN A 65 -5.71 6.43 20.22
CA ASN A 65 -5.95 6.32 21.66
C ASN A 65 -4.66 6.24 22.49
N GLY A 66 -3.49 6.42 21.87
CA GLY A 66 -2.19 6.33 22.55
C GLY A 66 -1.77 4.91 22.93
N GLY A 67 -2.49 3.88 22.46
CA GLY A 67 -2.21 2.49 22.75
C GLY A 67 -1.03 1.91 21.95
N ALA A 68 -0.68 2.54 20.82
CA ALA A 68 0.43 2.12 19.97
C ALA A 68 1.09 3.30 19.28
N THR A 69 2.39 3.17 18.98
CA THR A 69 3.16 4.15 18.21
C THR A 69 2.97 3.96 16.71
N ASP A 70 2.66 2.73 16.29
CA ASP A 70 2.40 2.33 14.91
C ASP A 70 1.33 1.23 14.87
N ASP A 71 0.66 1.10 13.75
CA ASP A 71 -0.31 0.02 13.48
C ASP A 71 -0.31 -0.31 12.00
N ASP A 72 -0.16 -1.59 11.67
CA ASP A 72 -0.13 -2.11 10.29
C ASP A 72 -1.27 -3.11 10.11
N PHE A 73 -2.15 -2.82 9.17
CA PHE A 73 -3.30 -3.67 8.89
C PHE A 73 -3.76 -3.55 7.44
N SER A 74 -4.67 -4.41 7.05
CA SER A 74 -5.27 -4.35 5.71
C SER A 74 -6.79 -4.37 5.80
N PHE A 75 -7.43 -3.70 4.84
CA PHE A 75 -8.88 -3.74 4.66
C PHE A 75 -9.22 -3.76 3.17
N SER A 76 -10.47 -4.10 2.88
CA SER A 76 -10.99 -4.12 1.53
C SER A 76 -12.16 -3.16 1.42
N LEU A 77 -12.18 -2.36 0.35
CA LEU A 77 -13.30 -1.51 0.01
C LEU A 77 -14.02 -2.09 -1.20
N SER A 78 -15.27 -2.48 -1.00
CA SER A 78 -16.08 -3.10 -2.05
C SER A 78 -16.12 -2.25 -3.32
N GLY A 79 -15.89 -2.88 -4.47
CA GLY A 79 -15.87 -2.20 -5.77
C GLY A 79 -14.67 -1.30 -6.03
N THR A 80 -13.70 -1.19 -5.08
CA THR A 80 -12.55 -0.30 -5.24
C THR A 80 -11.22 -1.06 -5.20
N GLY A 81 -10.95 -1.80 -4.12
CA GLY A 81 -9.68 -2.49 -3.98
C GLY A 81 -9.41 -2.96 -2.57
N ARG A 82 -8.24 -3.56 -2.39
CA ARG A 82 -7.67 -3.90 -1.09
C ARG A 82 -6.54 -2.93 -0.78
N PHE A 83 -6.44 -2.55 0.49
CA PHE A 83 -5.46 -1.59 0.97
C PHE A 83 -4.71 -2.16 2.16
N ARG A 84 -3.40 -1.98 2.21
CA ARG A 84 -2.58 -2.17 3.40
C ARG A 84 -2.19 -0.81 3.92
N VAL A 85 -2.41 -0.58 5.18
CA VAL A 85 -2.18 0.71 5.83
C VAL A 85 -1.16 0.53 6.93
N ASN A 86 -0.19 1.41 6.94
CA ASN A 86 0.67 1.64 8.08
C ASN A 86 0.39 3.05 8.61
N LEU A 87 -0.10 3.11 9.86
CA LEU A 87 -0.31 4.33 10.61
C LEU A 87 0.78 4.44 11.66
N PHE A 88 1.39 5.61 11.80
CA PHE A 88 2.43 5.81 12.80
C PHE A 88 2.47 7.26 13.32
N ARG A 89 2.96 7.41 14.55
CA ARG A 89 3.17 8.73 15.14
C ARG A 89 4.54 9.27 14.77
N GLN A 90 4.56 10.49 14.25
CA GLN A 90 5.77 11.21 13.90
C GLN A 90 5.67 12.66 14.39
N ARG A 91 6.64 13.09 15.22
CA ARG A 91 6.74 14.49 15.71
C ARG A 91 5.42 15.04 16.28
N GLY A 92 4.70 14.22 17.04
CA GLY A 92 3.44 14.62 17.69
C GLY A 92 2.19 14.55 16.80
N SER A 93 2.31 14.23 15.51
CA SER A 93 1.20 14.03 14.60
C SER A 93 1.12 12.58 14.09
N ILE A 94 -0.01 12.20 13.50
CA ILE A 94 -0.18 10.91 12.84
C ILE A 94 0.18 11.06 11.37
N ALA A 95 0.91 10.07 10.86
CA ALA A 95 1.16 9.88 9.44
C ALA A 95 0.58 8.54 8.98
N ALA A 96 0.20 8.48 7.72
CA ALA A 96 -0.34 7.29 7.09
C ALA A 96 0.37 6.99 5.77
N VAL A 97 0.73 5.73 5.58
CA VAL A 97 1.12 5.18 4.27
C VAL A 97 0.09 4.11 3.90
N VAL A 98 -0.60 4.33 2.80
CA VAL A 98 -1.62 3.40 2.31
C VAL A 98 -1.15 2.79 1.01
N ARG A 99 -0.87 1.49 1.02
CA ARG A 99 -0.54 0.72 -0.18
C ARG A 99 -1.79 0.22 -0.86
N VAL A 100 -1.90 0.47 -2.15
CA VAL A 100 -2.99 -0.02 -3.00
C VAL A 100 -2.63 -1.42 -3.51
N ILE A 101 -3.44 -2.41 -3.16
CA ILE A 101 -3.30 -3.78 -3.64
C ILE A 101 -4.34 -3.99 -4.74
N ARG A 102 -3.89 -4.10 -5.97
CA ARG A 102 -4.77 -4.31 -7.12
C ARG A 102 -5.44 -5.67 -7.03
N PHE A 103 -6.68 -5.75 -7.49
CA PHE A 103 -7.35 -7.03 -7.70
C PHE A 103 -6.80 -7.70 -8.96
N GLY A 104 -6.51 -8.99 -8.84
CA GLY A 104 -5.99 -9.81 -9.92
C GLY A 104 -4.46 -9.90 -9.91
N LEU A 105 -3.98 -10.99 -10.42
CA LEU A 105 -2.55 -11.17 -10.71
C LEU A 105 -2.25 -10.50 -12.04
N PRO A 106 -1.14 -9.75 -12.15
CA PRO A 106 -0.70 -9.23 -13.43
C PRO A 106 -0.40 -10.40 -14.38
N THR A 107 -0.62 -10.21 -15.66
CA THR A 107 -0.18 -11.17 -16.67
C THR A 107 1.35 -11.25 -16.69
N ALA A 108 1.90 -12.32 -17.24
CA ALA A 108 3.35 -12.45 -17.39
C ALA A 108 3.97 -11.30 -18.20
N GLU A 109 3.24 -10.79 -19.19
CA GLU A 109 3.64 -9.66 -20.03
C GLU A 109 3.66 -8.35 -19.22
N GLU A 110 2.61 -8.05 -18.44
CA GLU A 110 2.53 -6.88 -17.56
C GLU A 110 3.61 -6.90 -16.48
N ALA A 111 3.95 -8.10 -15.97
CA ALA A 111 5.01 -8.31 -15.00
C ALA A 111 6.40 -8.36 -15.63
N HIS A 112 6.51 -8.22 -16.95
CA HIS A 112 7.76 -8.33 -17.72
C HIS A 112 8.51 -9.65 -17.44
N ILE A 113 7.77 -10.76 -17.23
CA ILE A 113 8.36 -12.07 -17.00
C ILE A 113 8.77 -12.69 -18.34
N PRO A 114 10.06 -13.01 -18.54
CA PRO A 114 10.50 -13.63 -19.78
C PRO A 114 9.82 -14.98 -20.03
N PRO A 115 9.52 -15.32 -21.30
CA PRO A 115 8.89 -16.61 -21.64
C PRO A 115 9.69 -17.82 -21.16
N GLU A 116 11.00 -17.70 -21.02
CA GLU A 116 11.90 -18.73 -20.50
C GLU A 116 11.54 -19.11 -19.06
N VAL A 117 11.23 -18.10 -18.23
CA VAL A 117 10.81 -18.32 -16.84
C VAL A 117 9.46 -19.03 -16.79
N MET A 118 8.52 -18.67 -17.67
CA MET A 118 7.22 -19.33 -17.75
C MET A 118 7.37 -20.80 -18.20
N ARG A 119 8.31 -21.08 -19.09
CA ARG A 119 8.63 -22.48 -19.50
C ARG A 119 9.24 -23.30 -18.36
N ALA A 120 10.01 -22.68 -17.48
CA ALA A 120 10.58 -23.36 -16.32
C ALA A 120 9.50 -23.96 -15.40
N ALA A 121 8.35 -23.31 -15.26
CA ALA A 121 7.21 -23.82 -14.48
C ALA A 121 6.58 -25.11 -15.06
N GLN A 122 6.83 -25.40 -16.32
CA GLN A 122 6.33 -26.63 -17.02
C GLN A 122 7.30 -27.80 -16.95
N MET A 123 8.51 -27.59 -16.44
CA MET A 123 9.53 -28.62 -16.33
C MET A 123 9.16 -29.68 -15.28
N LYS A 124 9.14 -30.94 -15.65
CA LYS A 124 8.82 -32.05 -14.72
C LYS A 124 10.02 -32.52 -13.89
N LYS A 125 11.23 -32.25 -14.34
CA LYS A 125 12.49 -32.65 -13.69
C LYS A 125 13.54 -31.57 -13.89
N GLY A 126 14.42 -31.41 -12.92
CA GLY A 126 15.50 -30.42 -12.95
C GLY A 126 15.51 -29.52 -11.74
N ILE A 127 16.45 -28.59 -11.72
CA ILE A 127 16.58 -27.55 -10.69
C ILE A 127 16.48 -26.20 -11.39
N VAL A 128 15.67 -25.30 -10.85
CA VAL A 128 15.60 -23.91 -11.25
C VAL A 128 16.18 -23.07 -10.10
N LEU A 129 17.26 -22.35 -10.37
CA LEU A 129 17.89 -21.49 -9.40
C LEU A 129 17.46 -20.04 -9.68
N VAL A 130 16.82 -19.42 -8.69
CA VAL A 130 16.46 -17.99 -8.73
C VAL A 130 17.40 -17.27 -7.79
N THR A 131 18.22 -16.36 -8.33
CA THR A 131 19.19 -15.58 -7.55
C THR A 131 18.83 -14.12 -7.60
N GLY A 132 19.09 -13.40 -6.51
CA GLY A 132 18.79 -11.99 -6.40
C GLY A 132 19.40 -11.34 -5.17
N SER A 133 19.06 -10.08 -4.94
CA SER A 133 19.45 -9.36 -3.72
C SER A 133 18.77 -9.94 -2.47
N CYS A 134 19.18 -9.50 -1.28
CA CYS A 134 18.69 -10.04 0.02
C CYS A 134 17.16 -10.02 0.21
N LEU A 135 16.41 -9.23 -0.55
CA LEU A 135 14.94 -9.22 -0.53
C LEU A 135 14.30 -10.50 -1.06
N LEU A 136 15.05 -11.34 -1.77
CA LEU A 136 14.55 -12.61 -2.28
C LEU A 136 14.21 -13.60 -1.16
N TYR A 137 14.90 -13.50 -0.01
CA TYR A 137 14.70 -14.38 1.14
C TYR A 137 13.49 -14.03 2.02
N THR A 138 12.86 -12.88 1.78
CA THR A 138 11.70 -12.43 2.57
C THR A 138 10.37 -12.77 1.93
N SER A 139 10.38 -13.40 0.76
CA SER A 139 9.15 -13.85 0.11
C SER A 139 8.75 -15.22 0.69
N PRO A 140 7.64 -15.31 1.46
CA PRO A 140 7.19 -16.61 1.98
C PRO A 140 6.82 -17.54 0.84
N SER A 141 7.16 -18.80 0.99
CA SER A 141 6.70 -19.84 0.06
C SER A 141 5.17 -19.95 0.13
N PRO A 142 4.48 -20.14 -1.00
CA PRO A 142 3.03 -20.36 -0.99
C PRO A 142 2.58 -21.63 -0.25
N ARG A 143 3.51 -22.40 0.29
CA ARG A 143 3.28 -23.67 1.00
C ARG A 143 3.56 -23.60 2.50
N ASP A 144 3.97 -22.43 3.02
CA ASP A 144 4.19 -22.21 4.45
C ASP A 144 2.94 -21.62 5.11
#